data_2d91f3d9fc35bbe70b9d64586619704b
#
_entry.id   2d91f3d9fc35bbe70b9d64586619704b
#
_cell.length_a   1.000
_cell.length_b   1.000
_cell.length_c   1.000
_cell.angle_alpha   90.00
_cell.angle_beta   90.00
_cell.angle_gamma   90.00
#
_symmetry.space_group_name_H-M   'P 1'
#
loop_
_entity.id
_entity.type
_entity.pdbx_description
1 polymer ?
#
loop_
_entity_poly.entity_id
_entity_poly.type
_entity_poly.pdbx_seq_one_letter_code
_entity_poly.pdbx_strand_id
1 'polypeptide(L)'
;MDNNFAVFILSHGRAGNVKTYQTLINQGYTGKIYIIIDDEDDMRNSYIDKYGEDIVRVFSKKDAAALVDPADLEPELKGVIYARNYCHTIAEEMGLIYFLVLDDDYNLFAHRYECNGKLLSCTTKRLDDIFMAMVKFLDQTGAITVALAQGGDYIGGVDNGNFKKKLLRKAMNSFFCRTDTPFKFYGRINEDTTMYVRYGETGHLIFTTMDFMLNQGQTQKNKGGLTEMYLDSGTYVKSFYSVMYSPSCVKVAAMGDKHMRMHHRVNWDCCTPKILNQRWKKSKGG
;
A
#
# COMPACT_ATOMS: atom_id res chain seq x y z
N MET A 1 -3.86 22.30 3.36
CA MET A 1 -4.40 20.92 3.28
C MET A 1 -5.81 20.88 3.85
N ASP A 2 -6.66 20.02 3.28
CA ASP A 2 -8.03 19.82 3.76
C ASP A 2 -7.99 19.16 5.15
N ASN A 3 -8.78 19.68 6.10
CA ASN A 3 -8.88 19.14 7.46
C ASN A 3 -9.45 17.71 7.50
N ASN A 4 -10.05 17.25 6.42
CA ASN A 4 -10.67 15.94 6.26
C ASN A 4 -9.71 14.87 5.71
N PHE A 5 -8.43 15.18 5.54
CA PHE A 5 -7.39 14.27 5.04
C PHE A 5 -6.23 14.15 6.02
N ALA A 6 -5.71 12.94 6.20
CA ALA A 6 -4.51 12.66 6.98
C ALA A 6 -3.64 11.57 6.33
N VAL A 7 -2.36 11.58 6.66
CA VAL A 7 -1.41 10.51 6.31
C VAL A 7 -1.22 9.61 7.53
N PHE A 8 -1.38 8.31 7.36
CA PHE A 8 -1.11 7.26 8.33
C PHE A 8 0.17 6.54 7.96
N ILE A 9 1.16 6.57 8.84
CA ILE A 9 2.42 5.86 8.69
C ILE A 9 2.38 4.64 9.59
N LEU A 10 2.40 3.45 8.99
CA LEU A 10 2.42 2.20 9.74
C LEU A 10 3.84 1.88 10.21
N SER A 11 4.02 1.66 11.50
CA SER A 11 5.32 1.32 12.07
C SER A 11 5.18 0.33 13.22
N HIS A 12 6.23 -0.47 13.47
CA HIS A 12 6.33 -1.37 14.62
C HIS A 12 7.80 -1.60 14.97
N GLY A 13 8.17 -1.36 16.23
CA GLY A 13 9.53 -1.59 16.76
C GLY A 13 10.61 -0.69 16.14
N ARG A 14 10.27 0.50 15.61
CA ARG A 14 11.19 1.36 14.82
C ARG A 14 11.09 2.84 15.16
N ALA A 15 10.79 3.21 16.40
CA ALA A 15 10.63 4.61 16.82
C ALA A 15 11.79 5.52 16.39
N GLY A 16 13.02 4.98 16.37
CA GLY A 16 14.22 5.70 15.93
C GLY A 16 14.30 5.97 14.41
N ASN A 17 13.51 5.27 13.57
CA ASN A 17 13.74 5.18 12.13
C ASN A 17 12.47 5.26 11.28
N VAL A 18 11.50 6.10 11.63
CA VAL A 18 10.32 6.39 10.79
C VAL A 18 10.71 7.40 9.71
N LYS A 19 11.39 6.93 8.67
CA LYS A 19 11.95 7.78 7.59
C LYS A 19 10.86 8.54 6.85
N THR A 20 9.72 7.88 6.61
CA THR A 20 8.58 8.46 5.89
C THR A 20 8.10 9.76 6.52
N TYR A 21 8.10 9.86 7.86
CA TYR A 21 7.70 11.08 8.56
C TYR A 21 8.56 12.28 8.15
N GLN A 22 9.89 12.14 8.23
CA GLN A 22 10.80 13.21 7.86
C GLN A 22 10.78 13.50 6.35
N THR A 23 10.60 12.46 5.52
CA THR A 23 10.51 12.61 4.06
C THR A 23 9.30 13.45 3.67
N LEU A 24 8.14 13.20 4.27
CA LEU A 24 6.91 13.98 4.04
C LEU A 24 7.14 15.48 4.33
N ILE A 25 7.68 15.79 5.51
CA ILE A 25 7.97 17.18 5.91
C ILE A 25 8.97 17.83 4.96
N ASN A 26 10.09 17.17 4.69
CA ASN A 26 11.16 17.69 3.83
C ASN A 26 10.69 17.91 2.38
N GLN A 27 9.65 17.22 1.96
CA GLN A 27 9.10 17.31 0.60
C GLN A 27 7.80 18.13 0.52
N GLY A 28 7.52 18.92 1.57
CA GLY A 28 6.51 19.97 1.55
C GLY A 28 5.09 19.48 1.85
N TYR A 29 4.94 18.39 2.61
CA TYR A 29 3.66 18.03 3.17
C TYR A 29 3.42 18.81 4.47
N THR A 30 2.30 19.53 4.54
CA THR A 30 1.93 20.39 5.68
C THR A 30 0.67 19.91 6.42
N GLY A 31 0.05 18.85 5.94
CA GLY A 31 -1.17 18.30 6.53
C GLY A 31 -0.93 17.43 7.75
N LYS A 32 -1.99 16.78 8.24
CA LYS A 32 -1.95 15.90 9.40
C LYS A 32 -1.19 14.61 9.09
N ILE A 33 -0.27 14.23 9.97
CA ILE A 33 0.47 12.96 9.91
C ILE A 33 0.23 12.24 11.24
N TYR A 34 -0.11 10.95 11.15
CA TYR A 34 -0.20 10.07 12.32
C TYR A 34 0.68 8.85 12.13
N ILE A 35 1.38 8.44 13.17
CA ILE A 35 2.14 7.19 13.23
C ILE A 35 1.26 6.17 13.93
N ILE A 36 0.92 5.10 13.21
CA ILE A 36 0.01 4.06 13.67
C ILE A 36 0.86 2.89 14.16
N ILE A 37 0.75 2.56 15.43
CA ILE A 37 1.43 1.44 16.09
C ILE A 37 0.39 0.56 16.80
N ASP A 38 0.72 -0.70 17.01
CA ASP A 38 -0.13 -1.59 17.80
C ASP A 38 0.20 -1.50 19.31
N ASP A 39 -0.74 -1.99 20.13
CA ASP A 39 -0.64 -1.98 21.60
C ASP A 39 0.43 -2.94 22.17
N GLU A 40 0.94 -3.86 21.33
CA GLU A 40 2.02 -4.79 21.67
C GLU A 40 3.42 -4.23 21.29
N ASP A 41 3.52 -3.00 20.78
CA ASP A 41 4.81 -2.40 20.41
C ASP A 41 5.58 -1.92 21.65
N ASP A 42 6.66 -2.60 21.98
CA ASP A 42 7.53 -2.30 23.12
C ASP A 42 8.16 -0.89 23.05
N MET A 43 8.23 -0.30 21.85
CA MET A 43 8.79 1.04 21.62
C MET A 43 7.74 2.16 21.73
N ARG A 44 6.52 1.88 22.16
CA ARG A 44 5.43 2.87 22.24
C ARG A 44 5.86 4.18 22.90
N ASN A 45 6.49 4.12 24.07
CA ASN A 45 6.95 5.33 24.76
C ASN A 45 8.00 6.09 23.94
N SER A 46 8.90 5.39 23.28
CA SER A 46 9.91 6.01 22.42
C SER A 46 9.30 6.72 21.20
N TYR A 47 8.18 6.23 20.65
CA TYR A 47 7.42 6.96 19.62
C TYR A 47 6.79 8.23 20.19
N ILE A 48 6.15 8.15 21.35
CA ILE A 48 5.51 9.29 22.02
C ILE A 48 6.55 10.35 22.37
N ASP A 49 7.67 9.96 22.96
CA ASP A 49 8.77 10.87 23.33
C ASP A 49 9.35 11.61 22.12
N LYS A 50 9.42 10.93 20.97
CA LYS A 50 10.03 11.49 19.78
C LYS A 50 9.09 12.31 18.92
N TYR A 51 7.85 11.88 18.76
CA TYR A 51 6.91 12.46 17.81
C TYR A 51 5.76 13.21 18.48
N GLY A 52 5.50 12.96 19.76
CA GLY A 52 4.39 13.53 20.53
C GLY A 52 3.16 12.62 20.56
N GLU A 53 2.42 12.69 21.65
CA GLU A 53 1.21 11.89 21.87
C GLU A 53 0.10 12.21 20.85
N ASP A 54 0.04 13.45 20.38
CA ASP A 54 -0.94 13.89 19.38
C ASP A 54 -0.71 13.25 17.99
N ILE A 55 0.50 12.79 17.71
CA ILE A 55 0.88 12.19 16.42
C ILE A 55 0.78 10.66 16.47
N VAL A 56 1.08 10.05 17.62
CA VAL A 56 1.07 8.60 17.76
C VAL A 56 -0.35 8.10 18.03
N ARG A 57 -0.80 7.14 17.24
CA ARG A 57 -2.09 6.46 17.43
C ARG A 57 -1.83 4.98 17.68
N VAL A 58 -2.35 4.50 18.79
CA VAL A 58 -2.21 3.10 19.21
C VAL A 58 -3.52 2.38 18.97
N PHE A 59 -3.47 1.25 18.27
CA PHE A 59 -4.64 0.39 18.08
C PHE A 59 -4.49 -0.95 18.81
N SER A 60 -5.62 -1.56 19.15
CA SER A 60 -5.66 -2.90 19.70
C SER A 60 -5.41 -3.94 18.60
N LYS A 61 -4.30 -4.66 18.70
CA LYS A 61 -3.95 -5.72 17.76
C LYS A 61 -4.92 -6.88 17.83
N LYS A 62 -5.43 -7.16 19.01
CA LYS A 62 -6.47 -8.17 19.24
C LYS A 62 -7.77 -7.82 18.50
N ASP A 63 -8.20 -6.54 18.56
CA ASP A 63 -9.42 -6.11 17.88
C ASP A 63 -9.21 -6.10 16.36
N ALA A 64 -8.03 -5.69 15.92
CA ALA A 64 -7.65 -5.77 14.51
C ALA A 64 -7.66 -7.22 13.99
N ALA A 65 -7.21 -8.19 14.81
CA ALA A 65 -7.21 -9.60 14.43
C ALA A 65 -8.62 -10.16 14.18
N ALA A 66 -9.63 -9.64 14.87
CA ALA A 66 -11.02 -10.03 14.64
C ALA A 66 -11.56 -9.60 13.25
N LEU A 67 -10.91 -8.62 12.60
CA LEU A 67 -11.29 -8.11 11.28
C LEU A 67 -10.54 -8.78 10.12
N VAL A 68 -9.53 -9.59 10.42
CA VAL A 68 -8.52 -10.06 9.46
C VAL A 68 -8.60 -11.57 9.28
N ASP A 69 -8.48 -12.00 8.03
CA ASP A 69 -8.19 -13.39 7.68
C ASP A 69 -6.71 -13.49 7.28
N PRO A 70 -5.83 -14.02 8.17
CA PRO A 70 -4.40 -14.12 7.90
C PRO A 70 -4.04 -15.25 6.92
N ALA A 71 -4.98 -16.15 6.59
CA ALA A 71 -4.80 -17.34 5.76
C ALA A 71 -3.88 -18.41 6.36
N ASP A 72 -3.60 -18.33 7.64
CA ASP A 72 -2.79 -19.30 8.37
C ASP A 72 -3.29 -19.46 9.82
N LEU A 73 -2.72 -20.41 10.53
CA LEU A 73 -3.03 -20.70 11.94
C LEU A 73 -1.88 -20.30 12.87
N GLU A 74 -0.97 -19.44 12.41
CA GLU A 74 0.11 -18.94 13.24
C GLU A 74 -0.45 -18.16 14.43
N PRO A 75 -0.09 -18.51 15.67
CA PRO A 75 -0.66 -17.90 16.86
C PRO A 75 -0.24 -16.44 17.04
N GLU A 76 0.91 -16.06 16.48
CA GLU A 76 1.44 -14.72 16.62
C GLU A 76 0.80 -13.75 15.61
N LEU A 77 0.35 -12.61 16.12
CA LEU A 77 -0.27 -11.57 15.29
C LEU A 77 0.80 -10.70 14.59
N LYS A 78 1.70 -11.33 13.82
CA LYS A 78 2.74 -10.65 13.03
C LYS A 78 2.24 -10.24 11.65
N GLY A 79 2.70 -9.10 11.16
CA GLY A 79 2.45 -8.60 9.81
C GLY A 79 1.66 -7.29 9.77
N VAL A 80 1.85 -6.56 8.70
CA VAL A 80 1.24 -5.22 8.49
C VAL A 80 -0.27 -5.29 8.22
N ILE A 81 -0.80 -6.46 7.92
CA ILE A 81 -2.22 -6.68 7.58
C ILE A 81 -3.16 -6.19 8.67
N TYR A 82 -2.80 -6.34 9.94
CA TYR A 82 -3.61 -5.89 11.08
C TYR A 82 -3.74 -4.36 11.08
N ALA A 83 -2.63 -3.65 11.01
CA ALA A 83 -2.60 -2.20 10.94
C ALA A 83 -3.33 -1.67 9.69
N ARG A 84 -3.08 -2.26 8.51
CA ARG A 84 -3.74 -1.84 7.26
C ARG A 84 -5.25 -1.95 7.31
N ASN A 85 -5.77 -3.05 7.85
CA ASN A 85 -7.23 -3.22 7.98
C ASN A 85 -7.82 -2.30 9.06
N TYR A 86 -7.08 -2.01 10.13
CA TYR A 86 -7.57 -1.16 11.22
C TYR A 86 -7.55 0.33 10.89
N CYS A 87 -6.80 0.75 9.87
CA CYS A 87 -6.74 2.15 9.43
C CYS A 87 -8.11 2.75 9.09
N HIS A 88 -9.04 1.98 8.55
CA HIS A 88 -10.40 2.44 8.27
C HIS A 88 -11.15 2.79 9.56
N THR A 89 -11.04 1.96 10.59
CA THR A 89 -11.62 2.21 11.92
C THR A 89 -11.04 3.48 12.53
N ILE A 90 -9.70 3.63 12.51
CA ILE A 90 -9.04 4.85 13.02
C ILE A 90 -9.54 6.10 12.27
N ALA A 91 -9.63 6.02 10.95
CA ALA A 91 -10.08 7.15 10.13
C ALA A 91 -11.53 7.55 10.43
N GLU A 92 -12.41 6.57 10.65
CA GLU A 92 -13.80 6.77 11.05
C GLU A 92 -13.91 7.42 12.42
N GLU A 93 -13.20 6.90 13.43
CA GLU A 93 -13.13 7.46 14.80
C GLU A 93 -12.62 8.89 14.81
N MET A 94 -11.71 9.24 13.90
CA MET A 94 -11.15 10.59 13.75
C MET A 94 -12.02 11.52 12.90
N GLY A 95 -13.12 11.05 12.34
CA GLY A 95 -14.01 11.82 11.46
C GLY A 95 -13.33 12.24 10.14
N LEU A 96 -12.35 11.50 9.65
CA LEU A 96 -11.69 11.76 8.37
C LEU A 96 -12.55 11.27 7.20
N ILE A 97 -12.55 12.00 6.10
CA ILE A 97 -13.18 11.58 4.85
C ILE A 97 -12.19 10.80 3.99
N TYR A 98 -10.93 11.23 4.00
CA TYR A 98 -9.86 10.61 3.22
C TYR A 98 -8.63 10.38 4.10
N PHE A 99 -7.89 9.33 3.77
CA PHE A 99 -6.59 9.08 4.39
C PHE A 99 -5.65 8.37 3.41
N LEU A 100 -4.34 8.52 3.64
CA LEU A 100 -3.28 7.85 2.90
C LEU A 100 -2.52 6.92 3.83
N VAL A 101 -2.46 5.65 3.50
CA VAL A 101 -1.66 4.66 4.23
C VAL A 101 -0.30 4.51 3.59
N LEU A 102 0.76 4.64 4.38
CA LEU A 102 2.16 4.51 3.99
C LEU A 102 2.92 3.61 4.98
N ASP A 103 3.97 2.94 4.50
CA ASP A 103 4.95 2.26 5.36
C ASP A 103 5.99 3.27 5.90
N ASP A 104 6.79 2.89 6.90
CA ASP A 104 7.69 3.78 7.64
C ASP A 104 9.07 4.03 6.98
N ASP A 105 9.39 3.37 5.89
CA ASP A 105 10.72 3.33 5.30
C ASP A 105 10.89 4.09 3.97
N TYR A 106 9.90 4.91 3.59
CA TYR A 106 10.00 5.70 2.37
C TYR A 106 10.97 6.87 2.53
N ASN A 107 11.87 7.00 1.56
CA ASN A 107 12.94 7.98 1.57
C ASN A 107 12.83 9.03 0.45
N LEU A 108 11.88 8.86 -0.46
CA LEU A 108 11.69 9.77 -1.59
C LEU A 108 10.27 9.66 -2.16
N PHE A 109 9.69 10.81 -2.45
CA PHE A 109 8.58 10.99 -3.38
C PHE A 109 9.08 11.80 -4.58
N ALA A 110 8.77 11.37 -5.79
CA ALA A 110 9.26 11.99 -7.00
C ALA A 110 8.20 12.06 -8.09
N HIS A 111 8.28 13.12 -8.88
CA HIS A 111 7.58 13.22 -10.15
C HIS A 111 8.35 12.44 -11.19
N ARG A 112 7.66 11.63 -11.99
CA ARG A 112 8.22 10.82 -13.09
C ARG A 112 7.68 11.34 -14.39
N TYR A 113 8.54 11.48 -15.41
CA TYR A 113 8.17 11.99 -16.72
C TYR A 113 9.03 11.40 -17.82
N GLU A 114 8.48 11.38 -19.03
CA GLU A 114 9.20 10.99 -20.23
C GLU A 114 9.90 12.19 -20.85
N CYS A 115 11.17 12.03 -21.17
CA CYS A 115 11.95 13.03 -21.89
C CYS A 115 12.93 12.35 -22.85
N ASN A 116 12.83 12.66 -24.15
CA ASN A 116 13.68 12.10 -25.20
C ASN A 116 13.77 10.56 -25.17
N GLY A 117 12.64 9.89 -25.04
CA GLY A 117 12.56 8.43 -24.98
C GLY A 117 13.10 7.79 -23.68
N LYS A 118 13.39 8.60 -22.67
CA LYS A 118 13.83 8.12 -21.35
C LYS A 118 12.80 8.45 -20.27
N LEU A 119 12.59 7.53 -19.36
CA LEU A 119 11.78 7.77 -18.17
C LEU A 119 12.67 8.35 -17.06
N LEU A 120 12.48 9.63 -16.78
CA LEU A 120 13.22 10.37 -15.76
C LEU A 120 12.37 10.60 -14.53
N SER A 121 13.02 10.97 -13.42
CA SER A 121 12.33 11.37 -12.21
C SER A 121 13.04 12.55 -11.53
N CYS A 122 12.27 13.41 -10.89
CA CYS A 122 12.78 14.49 -10.06
C CYS A 122 12.06 14.53 -8.72
N THR A 123 12.81 14.81 -7.66
CA THR A 123 12.26 14.97 -6.30
C THR A 123 11.24 16.10 -6.29
N THR A 124 10.09 15.86 -5.69
CA THR A 124 9.09 16.90 -5.49
C THR A 124 9.28 17.62 -4.14
N LYS A 125 8.83 18.87 -4.08
CA LYS A 125 8.67 19.68 -2.85
C LYS A 125 7.19 20.12 -2.69
N ARG A 126 6.28 19.51 -3.42
CA ARG A 126 4.87 19.90 -3.52
C ARG A 126 3.94 18.73 -3.20
N LEU A 127 4.21 18.02 -2.09
CA LEU A 127 3.39 16.86 -1.70
C LEU A 127 1.95 17.24 -1.38
N ASP A 128 1.69 18.42 -0.87
CA ASP A 128 0.32 18.89 -0.64
C ASP A 128 -0.49 18.89 -1.93
N ASP A 129 0.06 19.46 -3.01
CA ASP A 129 -0.64 19.51 -4.30
C ASP A 129 -0.85 18.13 -4.90
N ILE A 130 0.18 17.28 -4.80
CA ILE A 130 0.14 15.91 -5.32
C ILE A 130 -0.93 15.10 -4.58
N PHE A 131 -0.92 15.13 -3.24
CA PHE A 131 -1.87 14.35 -2.46
C PHE A 131 -3.30 14.83 -2.65
N MET A 132 -3.51 16.14 -2.76
CA MET A 132 -4.84 16.69 -3.10
C MET A 132 -5.30 16.30 -4.50
N ALA A 133 -4.38 16.26 -5.48
CA ALA A 133 -4.71 15.78 -6.82
C ALA A 133 -5.08 14.28 -6.81
N MET A 134 -4.39 13.46 -6.00
CA MET A 134 -4.69 12.04 -5.83
C MET A 134 -6.05 11.82 -5.15
N VAL A 135 -6.37 12.60 -4.11
CA VAL A 135 -7.69 12.57 -3.44
C VAL A 135 -8.79 12.94 -4.42
N LYS A 136 -8.60 14.03 -5.18
CA LYS A 136 -9.56 14.45 -6.21
C LYS A 136 -9.75 13.39 -7.30
N PHE A 137 -8.67 12.73 -7.72
CA PHE A 137 -8.73 11.65 -8.69
C PHE A 137 -9.48 10.43 -8.15
N LEU A 138 -9.21 10.05 -6.90
CA LEU A 138 -9.95 8.99 -6.19
C LEU A 138 -11.45 9.30 -6.15
N ASP A 139 -11.81 10.51 -5.77
CA ASP A 139 -13.20 10.95 -5.67
C ASP A 139 -13.92 10.95 -7.03
N GLN A 140 -13.30 11.53 -8.06
CA GLN A 140 -13.90 11.64 -9.39
C GLN A 140 -14.03 10.30 -10.12
N THR A 141 -13.10 9.36 -9.89
CA THR A 141 -13.17 8.03 -10.51
C THR A 141 -14.06 7.06 -9.75
N GLY A 142 -14.28 7.31 -8.47
CA GLY A 142 -14.97 6.41 -7.57
C GLY A 142 -14.21 5.10 -7.35
N ALA A 143 -12.92 5.03 -7.66
CA ALA A 143 -12.08 3.87 -7.35
C ALA A 143 -12.11 3.55 -5.84
N ILE A 144 -11.87 2.31 -5.47
CA ILE A 144 -11.78 1.95 -4.04
C ILE A 144 -10.48 2.46 -3.42
N THR A 145 -9.42 2.53 -4.22
CA THR A 145 -8.14 3.12 -3.82
C THR A 145 -7.33 3.55 -5.05
N VAL A 146 -6.45 4.51 -4.82
CA VAL A 146 -5.44 4.96 -5.79
C VAL A 146 -4.08 4.87 -5.10
N ALA A 147 -3.05 4.45 -5.83
CA ALA A 147 -1.70 4.29 -5.32
C ALA A 147 -0.67 5.09 -6.10
N LEU A 148 0.45 5.39 -5.47
CA LEU A 148 1.66 5.88 -6.14
C LEU A 148 2.43 4.70 -6.74
N ALA A 149 3.12 4.91 -7.86
CA ALA A 149 4.04 3.93 -8.40
C ALA A 149 5.25 3.74 -7.48
N GLN A 150 5.85 2.56 -7.51
CA GLN A 150 7.11 2.32 -6.81
C GLN A 150 8.32 2.68 -7.69
N GLY A 151 9.43 3.03 -7.08
CA GLY A 151 10.67 3.38 -7.77
C GLY A 151 11.21 2.24 -8.65
N GLY A 152 11.00 0.98 -8.24
CA GLY A 152 11.36 -0.21 -9.00
C GLY A 152 10.40 -0.58 -10.14
N ASP A 153 9.28 0.12 -10.27
CA ASP A 153 8.36 -0.07 -11.37
C ASP A 153 8.96 0.45 -12.68
N TYR A 154 8.62 -0.21 -13.78
CA TYR A 154 9.06 0.18 -15.13
C TYR A 154 10.58 0.08 -15.34
N ILE A 155 11.23 -0.96 -14.81
CA ILE A 155 12.62 -1.28 -15.14
C ILE A 155 12.73 -1.41 -16.67
N GLY A 156 13.70 -0.71 -17.28
CA GLY A 156 13.80 -0.56 -18.73
C GLY A 156 13.13 0.72 -19.27
N GLY A 157 12.53 1.53 -18.40
CA GLY A 157 12.00 2.85 -18.76
C GLY A 157 10.80 2.78 -19.70
N VAL A 158 10.78 3.63 -20.71
CA VAL A 158 9.69 3.73 -21.70
C VAL A 158 9.50 2.46 -22.52
N ASP A 159 10.53 1.63 -22.62
CA ASP A 159 10.47 0.34 -23.32
C ASP A 159 9.87 -0.78 -22.50
N ASN A 160 9.66 -0.56 -21.22
CA ASN A 160 8.99 -1.53 -20.35
C ASN A 160 7.57 -1.82 -20.87
N GLY A 161 7.23 -3.11 -21.00
CA GLY A 161 5.93 -3.53 -21.54
C GLY A 161 4.74 -3.04 -20.70
N ASN A 162 4.90 -2.90 -19.38
CA ASN A 162 3.85 -2.36 -18.49
C ASN A 162 3.71 -0.85 -18.66
N PHE A 163 4.81 -0.12 -18.91
CA PHE A 163 4.78 1.30 -19.21
C PHE A 163 4.02 1.56 -20.51
N LYS A 164 4.31 0.80 -21.57
CA LYS A 164 3.63 0.92 -22.87
C LYS A 164 2.13 0.63 -22.78
N LYS A 165 1.74 -0.37 -22.00
CA LYS A 165 0.32 -0.74 -21.83
C LYS A 165 -0.47 0.23 -20.97
N LYS A 166 0.17 0.92 -20.04
CA LYS A 166 -0.39 1.93 -19.11
C LYS A 166 -1.56 1.48 -18.21
N LEU A 167 -1.99 0.23 -18.29
CA LEU A 167 -3.23 -0.24 -17.67
C LEU A 167 -3.03 -1.31 -16.59
N LEU A 168 -1.97 -2.10 -16.67
CA LEU A 168 -1.81 -3.27 -15.82
C LEU A 168 -0.82 -2.97 -14.68
N ARG A 169 -1.33 -2.28 -13.66
CA ARG A 169 -0.52 -1.88 -12.50
C ARG A 169 -1.16 -2.34 -11.20
N LYS A 170 -0.31 -2.66 -10.25
CA LYS A 170 -0.66 -3.07 -8.90
C LYS A 170 -0.60 -1.88 -7.94
N ALA A 171 -1.57 -1.78 -7.05
CA ALA A 171 -1.50 -0.90 -5.90
C ALA A 171 -0.68 -1.59 -4.81
N MET A 172 0.44 -1.02 -4.42
CA MET A 172 1.33 -1.56 -3.39
C MET A 172 1.84 -0.45 -2.49
N ASN A 173 1.84 -0.73 -1.19
CA ASN A 173 2.54 0.04 -0.17
C ASN A 173 2.16 1.53 -0.07
N SER A 174 1.16 1.98 -0.81
CA SER A 174 0.57 3.31 -0.66
C SER A 174 -0.89 3.24 -1.10
N PHE A 175 -1.80 3.67 -0.25
CA PHE A 175 -3.23 3.55 -0.52
C PHE A 175 -3.93 4.84 -0.12
N PHE A 176 -4.39 5.60 -1.11
CA PHE A 176 -5.34 6.68 -0.88
C PHE A 176 -6.73 6.08 -0.72
N CYS A 177 -7.34 6.30 0.41
CA CYS A 177 -8.58 5.67 0.82
C CYS A 177 -9.66 6.71 1.11
N ARG A 178 -10.93 6.28 0.94
CA ARG A 178 -12.11 6.97 1.47
C ARG A 178 -12.63 6.18 2.67
N THR A 179 -13.02 6.86 3.72
CA THR A 179 -13.54 6.23 4.93
C THR A 179 -14.89 5.56 4.68
N ASP A 180 -15.74 6.15 3.82
CA ASP A 180 -17.06 5.62 3.44
C ASP A 180 -17.01 4.47 2.41
N THR A 181 -15.84 4.08 1.95
CA THR A 181 -15.65 3.01 0.97
C THR A 181 -14.59 2.04 1.45
N PRO A 182 -14.79 1.36 2.59
CA PRO A 182 -13.80 0.47 3.17
C PRO A 182 -13.56 -0.75 2.28
N PHE A 183 -12.33 -1.22 2.29
CA PHE A 183 -11.91 -2.48 1.67
C PHE A 183 -10.97 -3.23 2.62
N LYS A 184 -10.77 -4.53 2.35
CA LYS A 184 -9.97 -5.40 3.21
C LYS A 184 -8.74 -5.93 2.52
N PHE A 185 -7.68 -6.02 3.28
CA PHE A 185 -6.49 -6.80 2.94
C PHE A 185 -6.66 -8.23 3.45
N TYR A 186 -6.16 -9.21 2.70
CA TYR A 186 -6.30 -10.64 2.97
C TYR A 186 -4.94 -11.33 2.91
N GLY A 187 -4.70 -12.23 3.85
CA GLY A 187 -3.46 -12.98 3.95
C GLY A 187 -2.36 -12.20 4.66
N ARG A 188 -1.65 -12.87 5.56
CA ARG A 188 -0.54 -12.30 6.32
C ARG A 188 0.60 -11.80 5.43
N ILE A 189 0.80 -12.48 4.31
CA ILE A 189 1.86 -12.21 3.33
C ILE A 189 1.25 -11.91 1.97
N ASN A 190 1.81 -10.94 1.24
CA ASN A 190 1.30 -10.44 -0.05
C ASN A 190 -0.14 -9.90 0.06
N GLU A 191 -0.51 -9.34 1.20
CA GLU A 191 -1.83 -8.79 1.48
C GLU A 191 -2.22 -7.70 0.47
N ASP A 192 -1.26 -6.91 0.01
CA ASP A 192 -1.40 -5.91 -1.04
C ASP A 192 -1.72 -6.55 -2.40
N THR A 193 -0.94 -7.55 -2.81
CA THR A 193 -1.16 -8.31 -4.04
C THR A 193 -2.52 -8.99 -4.02
N THR A 194 -2.86 -9.65 -2.92
CA THR A 194 -4.12 -10.36 -2.75
C THR A 194 -5.29 -9.39 -2.82
N MET A 195 -5.18 -8.23 -2.18
CA MET A 195 -6.22 -7.20 -2.18
C MET A 195 -6.54 -6.74 -3.60
N TYR A 196 -5.57 -6.26 -4.37
CA TYR A 196 -5.87 -5.71 -5.70
C TYR A 196 -6.33 -6.78 -6.70
N VAL A 197 -5.87 -8.04 -6.56
CA VAL A 197 -6.36 -9.13 -7.40
C VAL A 197 -7.83 -9.42 -7.10
N ARG A 198 -8.18 -9.65 -5.84
CA ARG A 198 -9.56 -9.96 -5.43
C ARG A 198 -10.55 -8.88 -5.82
N TYR A 199 -10.23 -7.63 -5.53
CA TYR A 199 -11.13 -6.53 -5.89
C TYR A 199 -11.21 -6.31 -7.40
N GLY A 200 -10.10 -6.51 -8.14
CA GLY A 200 -10.11 -6.48 -9.59
C GLY A 200 -10.99 -7.56 -10.21
N GLU A 201 -10.92 -8.82 -9.72
CA GLU A 201 -11.77 -9.92 -10.16
C GLU A 201 -13.28 -9.63 -9.98
N THR A 202 -13.63 -8.93 -8.90
CA THR A 202 -15.01 -8.60 -8.56
C THR A 202 -15.51 -7.28 -9.17
N GLY A 203 -14.76 -6.71 -10.10
CA GLY A 203 -15.18 -5.56 -10.88
C GLY A 203 -14.96 -4.20 -10.25
N HIS A 204 -14.12 -4.12 -9.21
CA HIS A 204 -13.76 -2.85 -8.58
C HIS A 204 -12.60 -2.17 -9.28
N LEU A 205 -12.59 -0.84 -9.25
CA LEU A 205 -11.53 -0.03 -9.85
C LEU A 205 -10.43 0.27 -8.81
N ILE A 206 -9.20 0.02 -9.22
CA ILE A 206 -7.99 0.36 -8.49
C ILE A 206 -7.03 1.00 -9.49
N PHE A 207 -6.43 2.14 -9.15
CA PHE A 207 -5.50 2.83 -10.01
C PHE A 207 -4.14 3.02 -9.34
N THR A 208 -3.09 2.96 -10.14
CA THR A 208 -1.74 3.39 -9.75
C THR A 208 -1.30 4.47 -10.70
N THR A 209 -0.91 5.63 -10.18
CA THR A 209 -0.37 6.71 -11.03
C THR A 209 1.02 6.34 -11.51
N MET A 210 1.34 6.70 -12.75
CA MET A 210 2.69 6.53 -13.30
C MET A 210 3.57 7.75 -13.03
N ASP A 211 2.96 8.93 -13.01
CA ASP A 211 3.65 10.22 -12.96
C ASP A 211 4.20 10.55 -11.57
N PHE A 212 3.69 9.89 -10.53
CA PHE A 212 4.19 10.03 -9.17
C PHE A 212 4.62 8.69 -8.62
N MET A 213 5.81 8.69 -8.03
CA MET A 213 6.39 7.48 -7.43
C MET A 213 6.92 7.74 -6.04
N LEU A 214 7.03 6.67 -5.27
CA LEU A 214 7.76 6.62 -4.01
C LEU A 214 8.90 5.61 -4.10
N ASN A 215 9.95 5.85 -3.32
CA ASN A 215 11.05 4.91 -3.11
C ASN A 215 11.09 4.48 -1.65
N GLN A 216 11.31 3.20 -1.45
CA GLN A 216 11.56 2.61 -0.13
C GLN A 216 13.00 2.09 -0.05
N GLY A 217 13.49 1.86 1.16
CA GLY A 217 14.73 1.13 1.40
C GLY A 217 14.67 -0.29 0.83
N GLN A 218 15.83 -0.96 0.72
CA GLN A 218 15.84 -2.35 0.30
C GLN A 218 15.05 -3.20 1.31
N THR A 219 14.01 -3.88 0.81
CA THR A 219 13.22 -4.84 1.60
C THR A 219 14.11 -5.94 2.20
N GLN A 220 13.79 -6.39 3.41
CA GLN A 220 14.48 -7.47 4.13
C GLN A 220 15.85 -7.11 4.74
N LYS A 221 16.26 -5.86 4.77
CA LYS A 221 17.47 -5.41 5.51
C LYS A 221 17.17 -4.98 6.94
N ASN A 222 15.95 -4.66 7.26
CA ASN A 222 15.54 -4.23 8.59
C ASN A 222 15.15 -5.46 9.44
N LYS A 223 15.61 -5.51 10.69
CA LYS A 223 15.14 -6.49 11.67
C LYS A 223 13.65 -6.24 11.97
N GLY A 224 12.89 -7.32 12.16
CA GLY A 224 11.47 -7.27 12.48
C GLY A 224 10.53 -7.50 11.28
N GLY A 225 9.24 -7.50 11.52
CA GLY A 225 8.20 -7.80 10.55
C GLY A 225 8.19 -9.27 10.11
N LEU A 226 7.95 -9.51 8.81
CA LEU A 226 7.86 -10.87 8.24
C LEU A 226 9.22 -11.47 7.86
N THR A 227 10.34 -10.82 8.17
CA THR A 227 11.69 -11.29 7.74
C THR A 227 11.98 -12.68 8.27
N GLU A 228 11.64 -12.98 9.53
CA GLU A 228 11.85 -14.30 10.13
C GLU A 228 11.03 -15.39 9.42
N MET A 229 9.76 -15.13 9.12
CA MET A 229 8.92 -16.04 8.35
C MET A 229 9.47 -16.31 6.95
N TYR A 230 10.09 -15.32 6.31
CA TYR A 230 10.74 -15.51 5.01
C TYR A 230 12.02 -16.33 5.10
N LEU A 231 12.76 -16.22 6.18
CA LEU A 231 13.96 -17.02 6.42
C LEU A 231 13.61 -18.48 6.73
N ASP A 232 12.53 -18.70 7.45
CA ASP A 232 12.08 -20.02 7.88
C ASP A 232 11.41 -20.82 6.76
N SER A 233 10.45 -20.20 6.06
CA SER A 233 9.61 -20.88 5.05
C SER A 233 10.04 -20.62 3.60
N GLY A 234 10.96 -19.70 3.38
CA GLY A 234 11.42 -19.30 2.05
C GLY A 234 10.34 -18.62 1.20
N THR A 235 10.67 -18.40 -0.08
CA THR A 235 9.76 -17.72 -1.02
C THR A 235 8.61 -18.60 -1.50
N TYR A 236 8.69 -19.92 -1.26
CA TYR A 236 7.67 -20.87 -1.69
C TYR A 236 6.35 -20.65 -0.96
N VAL A 237 6.37 -20.70 0.38
CA VAL A 237 5.17 -20.48 1.21
C VAL A 237 4.58 -19.11 0.94
N LYS A 238 5.40 -18.06 0.90
CA LYS A 238 4.99 -16.71 0.52
C LYS A 238 4.16 -16.68 -0.76
N SER A 239 4.54 -17.48 -1.75
CA SER A 239 3.89 -17.49 -3.07
C SER A 239 2.48 -18.05 -3.03
N PHE A 240 2.16 -18.90 -2.06
CA PHE A 240 0.84 -19.53 -1.93
C PHE A 240 -0.24 -18.62 -1.36
N TYR A 241 0.08 -17.64 -0.54
CA TYR A 241 -0.94 -16.79 0.08
C TYR A 241 -1.90 -16.18 -0.95
N SER A 242 -1.36 -15.55 -1.98
CA SER A 242 -2.20 -14.98 -3.04
C SER A 242 -2.94 -16.03 -3.87
N VAL A 243 -2.35 -17.22 -4.04
CA VAL A 243 -3.00 -18.33 -4.76
C VAL A 243 -4.20 -18.86 -4.01
N MET A 244 -4.13 -18.96 -2.69
CA MET A 244 -5.27 -19.42 -1.87
C MET A 244 -6.52 -18.56 -2.05
N TYR A 245 -6.33 -17.25 -2.21
CA TYR A 245 -7.47 -16.33 -2.38
C TYR A 245 -7.94 -16.18 -3.82
N SER A 246 -7.05 -16.33 -4.81
CA SER A 246 -7.34 -16.06 -6.22
C SER A 246 -6.66 -17.07 -7.15
N PRO A 247 -7.01 -18.38 -7.04
CA PRO A 247 -6.33 -19.44 -7.82
C PRO A 247 -6.55 -19.34 -9.32
N SER A 248 -7.60 -18.66 -9.77
CA SER A 248 -7.86 -18.38 -11.19
C SER A 248 -6.90 -17.34 -11.77
N CYS A 249 -6.41 -16.42 -10.95
CA CYS A 249 -5.59 -15.29 -11.37
C CYS A 249 -4.12 -15.40 -10.96
N VAL A 250 -3.81 -16.18 -9.95
CA VAL A 250 -2.45 -16.27 -9.38
C VAL A 250 -1.98 -17.71 -9.40
N LYS A 251 -0.73 -17.91 -9.85
CA LYS A 251 -0.06 -19.23 -9.86
C LYS A 251 1.32 -19.10 -9.22
N VAL A 252 1.79 -20.18 -8.64
CA VAL A 252 3.20 -20.30 -8.25
C VAL A 252 4.02 -20.62 -9.50
N ALA A 253 5.11 -19.90 -9.70
CA ALA A 253 6.02 -20.11 -10.83
C ALA A 253 7.47 -19.86 -10.40
N ALA A 254 8.41 -20.52 -11.06
CA ALA A 254 9.82 -20.22 -10.92
C ALA A 254 10.14 -18.90 -11.65
N MET A 255 10.90 -18.02 -11.00
CA MET A 255 11.36 -16.75 -11.54
C MET A 255 12.84 -16.52 -11.25
N GLY A 256 13.54 -15.93 -12.19
CA GLY A 256 14.96 -15.57 -12.13
C GLY A 256 15.80 -16.29 -13.16
N ASP A 257 16.88 -15.65 -13.63
CA ASP A 257 17.78 -16.21 -14.63
C ASP A 257 18.98 -16.92 -13.97
N LYS A 258 19.64 -16.24 -13.02
CA LYS A 258 20.82 -16.76 -12.30
C LYS A 258 20.48 -17.42 -10.96
N HIS A 259 19.44 -16.95 -10.30
CA HIS A 259 18.95 -17.49 -9.03
C HIS A 259 17.45 -17.77 -9.14
N MET A 260 17.11 -19.00 -9.43
CA MET A 260 15.73 -19.47 -9.51
C MET A 260 15.09 -19.42 -8.11
N ARG A 261 13.96 -18.76 -8.02
CA ARG A 261 13.11 -18.75 -6.81
C ARG A 261 11.65 -18.97 -7.16
N MET A 262 10.93 -19.59 -6.29
CA MET A 262 9.47 -19.67 -6.42
C MET A 262 8.85 -18.31 -6.10
N HIS A 263 7.91 -17.90 -6.94
CA HIS A 263 7.24 -16.61 -6.80
C HIS A 263 5.78 -16.72 -7.25
N HIS A 264 4.90 -15.87 -6.72
CA HIS A 264 3.55 -15.74 -7.23
C HIS A 264 3.59 -15.02 -8.60
N ARG A 265 2.90 -15.59 -9.57
CA ARG A 265 2.73 -15.00 -10.90
C ARG A 265 1.28 -14.63 -11.09
N VAL A 266 1.02 -13.34 -11.22
CA VAL A 266 -0.31 -12.79 -11.42
C VAL A 266 -0.65 -12.74 -12.91
N ASN A 267 -1.83 -13.25 -13.27
CA ASN A 267 -2.42 -12.99 -14.57
C ASN A 267 -3.12 -11.63 -14.51
N TRP A 268 -2.49 -10.62 -15.03
CA TRP A 268 -2.98 -9.25 -14.99
C TRP A 268 -4.32 -9.04 -15.70
N ASP A 269 -4.61 -9.83 -16.72
CA ASP A 269 -5.91 -9.75 -17.41
C ASP A 269 -7.08 -10.15 -16.51
N CYS A 270 -6.83 -11.00 -15.51
CA CYS A 270 -7.85 -11.33 -14.52
C CYS A 270 -8.06 -10.20 -13.49
N CYS A 271 -7.01 -9.44 -13.17
CA CYS A 271 -7.08 -8.35 -12.19
C CYS A 271 -7.74 -7.08 -12.75
N THR A 272 -7.84 -6.98 -14.08
CA THR A 272 -8.52 -5.85 -14.72
C THR A 272 -9.99 -6.21 -14.93
N PRO A 273 -10.94 -5.44 -14.38
CA PRO A 273 -12.36 -5.75 -14.49
C PRO A 273 -12.79 -5.83 -15.95
N LYS A 274 -13.36 -6.96 -16.34
CA LYS A 274 -14.03 -7.13 -17.66
C LYS A 274 -15.48 -6.65 -17.58
N ILE A 275 -16.09 -6.82 -16.42
CA ILE A 275 -17.43 -6.35 -16.09
C ILE A 275 -17.31 -5.50 -14.82
N LEU A 276 -17.64 -4.23 -14.94
CA LEU A 276 -17.63 -3.34 -13.78
C LEU A 276 -18.75 -3.72 -12.80
N ASN A 277 -18.45 -3.63 -11.53
CA ASN A 277 -19.44 -3.71 -10.47
C ASN A 277 -20.54 -2.67 -10.70
N GLN A 278 -21.78 -3.01 -10.34
CA GLN A 278 -22.95 -2.15 -10.58
C GLN A 278 -22.79 -0.73 -10.03
N ARG A 279 -22.11 -0.57 -8.91
CA ARG A 279 -21.83 0.73 -8.28
C ARG A 279 -21.07 1.72 -9.18
N TRP A 280 -20.32 1.21 -10.17
CA TRP A 280 -19.53 2.02 -11.10
C TRP A 280 -20.25 2.33 -12.41
N LYS A 281 -21.42 1.74 -12.62
CA LYS A 281 -22.19 1.99 -13.82
C LYS A 281 -22.94 3.29 -13.68
N LYS A 282 -22.93 4.09 -14.74
CA LYS A 282 -23.77 5.30 -14.79
C LYS A 282 -25.23 4.87 -14.71
N SER A 283 -26.05 5.57 -13.93
CA SER A 283 -27.49 5.42 -13.96
C SER A 283 -28.00 5.78 -15.36
N LYS A 284 -28.90 4.96 -15.91
CA LYS A 284 -29.59 5.31 -17.16
C LYS A 284 -30.41 6.56 -16.90
N GLY A 285 -29.98 7.71 -17.39
CA GLY A 285 -30.75 8.96 -17.29
C GLY A 285 -30.00 10.12 -16.64
N GLY A 286 -28.67 10.07 -16.60
CA GLY A 286 -27.84 11.23 -16.29
C GLY A 286 -27.18 11.80 -17.54
#